data_dd9fb182b9460f180da10ada784dca77
#
_entry.id   dd9fb182b9460f180da10ada784dca77
#
_cell.length_a   1.000
_cell.length_b   1.000
_cell.length_c   1.000
_cell.angle_alpha   90.00
_cell.angle_beta   90.00
_cell.angle_gamma   90.00
#
_symmetry.space_group_name_H-M   'P 1'
#
loop_
_entity.id
_entity.type
_entity.pdbx_description
1 polymer ?
#
loop_
_entity_poly.entity_id
_entity_poly.type
_entity_poly.pdbx_seq_one_letter_code
_entity_poly.pdbx_strand_id
1 'polypeptide(L)'
;MNIENIKSQFPIFSKKINGKPLVYLDSSNSSQKPMCVINRLNDFYKNEFSNIGRSIHSLAVNATNKFEETRVSVKNFINAKFKEEIIFTKNATEAINLVATTFGQQNIGKGDEIIITELEHHSNLSLIHI
;
A
#
# COMPACT_ATOMS: atom_id res chain seq x y z
N MET A 1 -4.61 -4.57 -25.17
CA MET A 1 -3.67 -3.86 -24.28
C MET A 1 -2.27 -4.02 -24.84
N ASN A 2 -1.53 -2.93 -25.08
CA ASN A 2 -0.18 -3.02 -25.64
C ASN A 2 0.82 -3.17 -24.50
N ILE A 3 1.38 -4.37 -24.33
CA ILE A 3 2.32 -4.71 -23.26
C ILE A 3 3.59 -3.86 -23.31
N GLU A 4 4.10 -3.54 -24.51
CA GLU A 4 5.29 -2.70 -24.68
C GLU A 4 5.05 -1.28 -24.17
N ASN A 5 3.85 -0.72 -24.40
CA ASN A 5 3.47 0.59 -23.86
C ASN A 5 3.40 0.60 -22.34
N ILE A 6 2.98 -0.49 -21.72
CA ILE A 6 2.97 -0.60 -20.26
C ILE A 6 4.40 -0.72 -19.73
N LYS A 7 5.19 -1.60 -20.33
CA LYS A 7 6.56 -1.86 -19.93
C LYS A 7 7.45 -0.62 -20.04
N SER A 8 7.24 0.22 -21.08
CA SER A 8 7.98 1.45 -21.26
C SER A 8 7.75 2.51 -20.18
N GLN A 9 6.65 2.41 -19.43
CA GLN A 9 6.38 3.30 -18.31
C GLN A 9 7.26 3.01 -17.07
N PHE A 10 7.93 1.87 -17.05
CA PHE A 10 8.80 1.44 -15.95
C PHE A 10 10.27 1.58 -16.35
N PRO A 11 10.98 2.62 -15.89
CA PRO A 11 12.33 2.91 -16.34
C PRO A 11 13.34 1.80 -16.04
N ILE A 12 13.10 0.99 -15.03
CA ILE A 12 13.96 -0.12 -14.66
C ILE A 12 14.11 -1.16 -15.79
N PHE A 13 13.08 -1.35 -16.62
CA PHE A 13 13.11 -2.34 -17.70
C PHE A 13 13.97 -1.94 -18.92
N SER A 14 14.49 -0.71 -18.92
CA SER A 14 15.53 -0.31 -19.88
C SER A 14 16.91 -0.92 -19.55
N LYS A 15 17.10 -1.42 -18.32
CA LYS A 15 18.35 -2.03 -17.88
C LYS A 15 18.60 -3.41 -18.52
N LYS A 16 19.88 -3.70 -18.71
CA LYS A 16 20.35 -5.03 -19.10
C LYS A 16 21.12 -5.66 -17.94
N ILE A 17 20.93 -6.94 -17.72
CA ILE A 17 21.65 -7.75 -16.76
C ILE A 17 22.44 -8.81 -17.56
N ASN A 18 23.76 -8.83 -17.43
CA ASN A 18 24.65 -9.71 -18.21
C ASN A 18 24.41 -9.60 -19.74
N GLY A 19 24.19 -8.37 -20.24
CA GLY A 19 23.95 -8.10 -21.65
C GLY A 19 22.54 -8.42 -22.16
N LYS A 20 21.68 -9.03 -21.35
CA LYS A 20 20.30 -9.41 -21.70
C LYS A 20 19.28 -8.43 -21.09
N PRO A 21 18.11 -8.23 -21.70
CA PRO A 21 17.01 -7.45 -21.11
C PRO A 21 16.66 -7.97 -19.72
N LEU A 22 16.35 -7.04 -18.80
CA LEU A 22 15.90 -7.40 -17.46
C LEU A 22 14.59 -8.18 -17.51
N VAL A 23 14.56 -9.34 -16.87
CA VAL A 23 13.35 -10.09 -16.50
C VAL A 23 13.18 -9.98 -14.99
N TYR A 24 12.05 -9.48 -14.54
CA TYR A 24 11.73 -9.30 -13.14
C TYR A 24 10.45 -10.05 -12.78
N LEU A 25 10.55 -11.06 -11.91
CA LEU A 25 9.46 -11.97 -11.54
C LEU A 25 9.11 -11.93 -10.05
N ASP A 26 9.64 -10.95 -9.31
CA ASP A 26 9.47 -10.84 -7.86
C ASP A 26 8.55 -9.67 -7.44
N SER A 27 7.51 -9.41 -8.23
CA SER A 27 6.57 -8.31 -7.95
C SER A 27 5.72 -8.55 -6.70
N SER A 28 5.58 -9.79 -6.25
CA SER A 28 4.88 -10.13 -5.00
C SER A 28 5.61 -9.60 -3.77
N ASN A 29 6.92 -9.57 -3.81
CA ASN A 29 7.76 -9.01 -2.73
C ASN A 29 7.96 -7.49 -2.90
N SER A 30 8.36 -7.05 -4.10
CA SER A 30 8.60 -5.63 -4.39
C SER A 30 8.18 -5.27 -5.81
N SER A 31 7.10 -4.50 -5.95
CA SER A 31 6.67 -4.00 -7.26
C SER A 31 7.59 -2.90 -7.78
N GLN A 32 7.96 -2.98 -9.05
CA GLN A 32 8.66 -1.89 -9.73
C GLN A 32 7.76 -0.65 -9.86
N LYS A 33 8.37 0.53 -9.93
CA LYS A 33 7.64 1.80 -9.94
C LYS A 33 7.58 2.38 -11.34
N PRO A 34 6.38 2.72 -11.84
CA PRO A 34 6.24 3.45 -13.10
C PRO A 34 6.71 4.91 -12.93
N MET A 35 7.09 5.53 -14.03
CA MET A 35 7.60 6.90 -14.05
C MET A 35 6.63 7.91 -13.43
N CYS A 36 5.32 7.72 -13.59
CA CYS A 36 4.32 8.62 -12.98
C CYS A 36 4.40 8.61 -11.43
N VAL A 37 4.67 7.46 -10.80
CA VAL A 37 4.85 7.36 -9.34
C VAL A 37 6.16 8.01 -8.92
N ILE A 38 7.25 7.76 -9.65
CA ILE A 38 8.56 8.36 -9.37
C ILE A 38 8.49 9.88 -9.46
N ASN A 39 7.89 10.41 -10.53
CA ASN A 39 7.71 11.84 -10.72
C ASN A 39 6.81 12.45 -9.64
N ARG A 40 5.74 11.77 -9.25
CA ARG A 40 4.83 12.25 -8.21
C ARG A 40 5.53 12.36 -6.85
N LEU A 41 6.34 11.36 -6.48
CA LEU A 41 7.13 11.40 -5.25
C LEU A 41 8.16 12.53 -5.27
N ASN A 42 8.86 12.67 -6.39
CA ASN A 42 9.85 13.73 -6.56
C ASN A 42 9.22 15.14 -6.47
N ASP A 43 8.08 15.34 -7.11
CA ASP A 43 7.33 16.59 -7.06
C ASP A 43 6.81 16.90 -5.65
N PHE A 44 6.28 15.89 -4.97
CA PHE A 44 5.83 16.02 -3.59
C PHE A 44 6.94 16.51 -2.66
N TYR A 45 8.12 15.87 -2.70
CA TYR A 45 9.23 16.27 -1.85
C TYR A 45 9.81 17.64 -2.21
N LYS A 46 9.79 18.03 -3.47
CA LYS A 46 10.30 19.34 -3.91
C LYS A 46 9.37 20.50 -3.57
N ASN A 47 8.05 20.29 -3.70
CA ASN A 47 7.11 21.39 -3.79
C ASN A 47 5.99 21.38 -2.75
N GLU A 48 5.72 20.21 -2.12
CA GLU A 48 4.49 20.03 -1.34
C GLU A 48 4.71 19.46 0.05
N PHE A 49 5.90 18.95 0.34
CA PHE A 49 6.17 18.21 1.56
C PHE A 49 5.87 19.02 2.81
N SER A 50 4.98 18.50 3.63
CA SER A 50 4.62 19.05 4.93
C SER A 50 3.99 17.97 5.82
N ASN A 51 3.80 18.30 7.11
CA ASN A 51 3.06 17.45 8.03
C ASN A 51 1.57 17.39 7.66
N ILE A 52 0.98 16.25 7.94
CA ILE A 52 -0.47 16.01 7.82
C ILE A 52 -1.10 16.20 9.20
N GLY A 53 -2.25 16.88 9.28
CA GLY A 53 -3.02 17.01 10.51
C GLY A 53 -3.44 18.45 10.85
N ARG A 54 -3.31 18.85 12.12
CA ARG A 54 -3.93 20.07 12.68
C ARG A 54 -3.16 21.38 12.46
N SER A 55 -2.21 21.41 11.52
CA SER A 55 -1.48 22.65 11.21
C SER A 55 -2.32 23.56 10.32
N ILE A 56 -2.18 24.87 10.53
CA ILE A 56 -2.98 25.91 9.85
C ILE A 56 -2.24 26.60 8.69
N HIS A 57 -0.95 26.32 8.51
CA HIS A 57 -0.21 26.91 7.37
C HIS A 57 -0.53 26.19 6.06
N SER A 58 -0.46 26.91 4.95
CA SER A 58 -0.94 26.47 3.63
C SER A 58 -0.38 25.13 3.16
N LEU A 59 0.91 24.86 3.37
CA LEU A 59 1.53 23.57 2.96
C LEU A 59 0.91 22.39 3.70
N ALA A 60 0.69 22.51 5.02
CA ALA A 60 0.09 21.42 5.79
C ALA A 60 -1.39 21.21 5.44
N VAL A 61 -2.14 22.28 5.19
CA VAL A 61 -3.53 22.18 4.72
C VAL A 61 -3.57 21.45 3.38
N ASN A 62 -2.71 21.83 2.43
CA ASN A 62 -2.63 21.17 1.13
C ASN A 62 -2.22 19.68 1.24
N ALA A 63 -1.22 19.37 2.07
CA ALA A 63 -0.80 17.99 2.31
C ALA A 63 -1.93 17.15 2.94
N THR A 64 -2.66 17.73 3.89
CA THR A 64 -3.81 17.07 4.52
C THR A 64 -4.93 16.80 3.51
N ASN A 65 -5.28 17.78 2.69
CA ASN A 65 -6.31 17.63 1.66
C ASN A 65 -5.94 16.51 0.67
N LYS A 66 -4.70 16.50 0.17
CA LYS A 66 -4.20 15.45 -0.75
C LYS A 66 -4.19 14.06 -0.12
N PHE A 67 -3.88 13.97 1.16
CA PHE A 67 -3.95 12.71 1.89
C PHE A 67 -5.40 12.18 1.96
N GLU A 68 -6.36 13.06 2.28
CA GLU A 68 -7.78 12.67 2.32
C GLU A 68 -8.34 12.38 0.92
N GLU A 69 -7.95 13.10 -0.12
CA GLU A 69 -8.28 12.79 -1.52
C GLU A 69 -7.76 11.41 -1.93
N THR A 70 -6.54 11.04 -1.49
CA THR A 70 -5.99 9.71 -1.71
C THR A 70 -6.83 8.64 -1.03
N ARG A 71 -7.28 8.89 0.21
CA ARG A 71 -8.19 8.01 0.96
C ARG A 71 -9.49 7.78 0.20
N VAL A 72 -10.09 8.85 -0.33
CA VAL A 72 -11.31 8.75 -1.16
C VAL A 72 -11.05 7.97 -2.44
N SER A 73 -9.90 8.17 -3.08
CA SER A 73 -9.53 7.43 -4.29
C SER A 73 -9.40 5.94 -4.03
N VAL A 74 -8.75 5.54 -2.94
CA VAL A 74 -8.65 4.14 -2.52
C VAL A 74 -10.02 3.56 -2.18
N LYS A 75 -10.82 4.30 -1.41
CA LYS A 75 -12.22 3.94 -1.09
C LYS A 75 -13.01 3.60 -2.35
N ASN A 76 -12.94 4.45 -3.37
CA ASN A 76 -13.66 4.24 -4.63
C ASN A 76 -13.11 3.04 -5.41
N PHE A 77 -11.77 2.86 -5.41
CA PHE A 77 -11.11 1.75 -6.11
C PHE A 77 -11.51 0.37 -5.57
N ILE A 78 -11.62 0.24 -4.24
CA ILE A 78 -12.02 -1.02 -3.61
C ILE A 78 -13.53 -1.12 -3.36
N ASN A 79 -14.31 -0.12 -3.80
CA ASN A 79 -15.76 -0.05 -3.61
C ASN A 79 -16.20 -0.08 -2.14
N ALA A 80 -15.43 0.53 -1.24
CA ALA A 80 -15.82 0.70 0.16
C ALA A 80 -16.92 1.74 0.29
N LYS A 81 -17.77 1.61 1.31
CA LYS A 81 -18.93 2.48 1.52
C LYS A 81 -18.53 3.85 2.08
N PHE A 82 -17.64 3.86 3.05
CA PHE A 82 -17.17 5.06 3.74
C PHE A 82 -15.65 5.22 3.63
N LYS A 83 -15.16 6.45 3.63
CA LYS A 83 -13.73 6.73 3.58
C LYS A 83 -13.02 6.32 4.89
N GLU A 84 -13.74 6.28 5.98
CA GLU A 84 -13.29 5.86 7.31
C GLU A 84 -12.94 4.37 7.37
N GLU A 85 -13.42 3.56 6.41
CA GLU A 85 -13.03 2.15 6.25
C GLU A 85 -11.61 1.98 5.72
N ILE A 86 -10.99 3.07 5.21
CA ILE A 86 -9.64 3.02 4.65
C ILE A 86 -8.62 3.41 5.73
N ILE A 87 -7.80 2.44 6.13
CA ILE A 87 -6.71 2.64 7.08
C ILE A 87 -5.39 2.33 6.36
N PHE A 88 -4.50 3.32 6.30
CA PHE A 88 -3.16 3.13 5.73
C PHE A 88 -2.22 2.56 6.78
N THR A 89 -1.55 1.47 6.44
CA THR A 89 -0.55 0.79 7.26
C THR A 89 0.78 0.71 6.53
N LYS A 90 1.86 0.41 7.24
CA LYS A 90 3.21 0.30 6.64
C LYS A 90 3.36 -0.91 5.74
N ASN A 91 2.65 -2.00 6.07
CA ASN A 91 2.74 -3.28 5.36
C ASN A 91 1.56 -4.19 5.75
N ALA A 92 1.45 -5.33 5.08
CA ALA A 92 0.41 -6.33 5.35
C ALA A 92 0.47 -6.87 6.78
N THR A 93 1.66 -7.08 7.34
CA THR A 93 1.83 -7.56 8.73
C THR A 93 1.19 -6.60 9.72
N GLU A 94 1.41 -5.29 9.59
CA GLU A 94 0.76 -4.29 10.44
C GLU A 94 -0.75 -4.29 10.26
N ALA A 95 -1.24 -4.41 9.02
CA ALA A 95 -2.68 -4.47 8.74
C ALA A 95 -3.35 -5.68 9.41
N ILE A 96 -2.74 -6.86 9.32
CA ILE A 96 -3.27 -8.07 9.94
C ILE A 96 -3.21 -7.97 11.47
N ASN A 97 -2.12 -7.45 12.03
CA ASN A 97 -2.03 -7.18 13.48
C ASN A 97 -3.10 -6.20 13.95
N LEU A 98 -3.38 -5.16 13.20
CA LEU A 98 -4.44 -4.23 13.53
C LEU A 98 -5.81 -4.93 13.59
N VAL A 99 -6.13 -5.79 12.63
CA VAL A 99 -7.37 -6.58 12.65
C VAL A 99 -7.39 -7.53 13.84
N ALA A 100 -6.30 -8.22 14.13
CA ALA A 100 -6.22 -9.16 15.27
C ALA A 100 -6.43 -8.46 16.61
N THR A 101 -5.77 -7.31 16.83
CA THR A 101 -5.83 -6.58 18.11
C THR A 101 -7.11 -5.74 18.28
N THR A 102 -7.83 -5.44 17.21
CA THR A 102 -9.09 -4.69 17.28
C THR A 102 -10.28 -5.62 17.13
N PHE A 103 -10.59 -6.04 15.90
CA PHE A 103 -11.72 -6.92 15.62
C PHE A 103 -11.60 -8.27 16.33
N GLY A 104 -10.41 -8.90 16.30
CA GLY A 104 -10.18 -10.20 16.92
C GLY A 104 -10.45 -10.18 18.40
N GLN A 105 -9.83 -9.27 19.14
CA GLN A 105 -10.03 -9.18 20.60
C GLN A 105 -11.47 -8.85 21.02
N GLN A 106 -12.23 -8.18 20.16
CA GLN A 106 -13.61 -7.81 20.47
C GLN A 106 -14.62 -8.90 20.09
N ASN A 107 -14.33 -9.73 19.11
CA ASN A 107 -15.32 -10.61 18.48
C ASN A 107 -14.95 -12.09 18.55
N ILE A 108 -13.71 -12.45 18.91
CA ILE A 108 -13.23 -13.84 18.98
C ILE A 108 -12.88 -14.19 20.40
N GLY A 109 -13.47 -15.26 20.94
CA GLY A 109 -13.31 -15.71 22.31
C GLY A 109 -12.99 -17.19 22.44
N LYS A 110 -13.01 -17.67 23.68
CA LYS A 110 -12.74 -19.08 23.94
C LYS A 110 -13.76 -20.01 23.29
N GLY A 111 -13.30 -20.88 22.42
CA GLY A 111 -14.12 -21.84 21.68
C GLY A 111 -14.41 -21.45 20.25
N ASP A 112 -14.05 -20.23 19.83
CA ASP A 112 -14.10 -19.84 18.44
C ASP A 112 -12.93 -20.43 17.64
N GLU A 113 -13.10 -20.62 16.36
CA GLU A 113 -12.09 -21.21 15.47
C GLU A 113 -11.70 -20.22 14.36
N ILE A 114 -10.41 -20.18 14.04
CA ILE A 114 -9.87 -19.41 12.91
C ILE A 114 -9.35 -20.41 11.88
N ILE A 115 -9.92 -20.37 10.67
CA ILE A 115 -9.50 -21.23 9.57
C ILE A 115 -8.38 -20.52 8.79
N ILE A 116 -7.28 -21.24 8.59
CA ILE A 116 -6.14 -20.81 7.75
C ILE A 116 -5.78 -21.91 6.77
N THR A 117 -5.09 -21.55 5.68
CA THR A 117 -4.55 -22.50 4.72
C THR A 117 -3.05 -22.73 4.95
N GLU A 118 -2.51 -23.85 4.45
CA GLU A 118 -1.06 -24.10 4.48
C GLU A 118 -0.28 -23.18 3.54
N LEU A 119 -0.96 -22.50 2.62
CA LEU A 119 -0.35 -21.58 1.65
C LEU A 119 -0.22 -20.13 2.18
N GLU A 120 -0.59 -19.90 3.44
CA GLU A 120 -0.52 -18.57 4.03
C GLU A 120 0.91 -18.05 4.15
N HIS A 121 1.04 -16.74 3.93
CA HIS A 121 2.30 -16.04 4.22
C HIS A 121 2.55 -16.03 5.75
N HIS A 122 3.82 -16.04 6.16
CA HIS A 122 4.21 -16.02 7.58
C HIS A 122 3.55 -14.92 8.40
N SER A 123 3.20 -13.77 7.78
CA SER A 123 2.47 -12.70 8.44
C SER A 123 1.12 -13.13 8.98
N ASN A 124 0.43 -14.07 8.32
CA ASN A 124 -0.86 -14.58 8.76
C ASN A 124 -0.70 -15.63 9.87
N LEU A 125 0.33 -16.47 9.75
CA LEU A 125 0.57 -17.56 10.72
C LEU A 125 1.03 -17.05 12.08
N SER A 126 1.92 -16.04 12.11
CA SER A 126 2.50 -15.52 13.35
C SER A 126 1.50 -14.82 14.27
N LEU A 127 0.36 -14.37 13.74
CA LEU A 127 -0.64 -13.62 14.50
C LEU A 127 -1.70 -14.49 15.17
N ILE A 128 -1.80 -15.76 14.77
CA ILE A 128 -2.77 -16.71 15.35
C ILE A 128 -2.24 -17.32 16.65
N HIS A 129 -0.95 -17.12 16.93
CA HIS A 129 -0.29 -17.60 18.15
C HIS A 129 -0.21 -16.56 19.30
N ILE A 130 -0.91 -15.44 19.19
CA ILE A 130 -0.94 -14.41 20.26
C ILE A 130 -2.13 -14.63 21.19
#